data_8229341a8401dba6ac15356c3adb50d0
#
_entry.id   8229341a8401dba6ac15356c3adb50d0
#
_cell.length_a   1.000
_cell.length_b   1.000
_cell.length_c   1.000
_cell.angle_alpha   90.00
_cell.angle_beta   90.00
_cell.angle_gamma   90.00
#
_symmetry.space_group_name_H-M   'P 1'
#
loop_
_entity.id
_entity.type
_entity.pdbx_description
1 polymer ?
#
loop_
_entity_poly.entity_id
_entity_poly.type
_entity_poly.pdbx_seq_one_letter_code
_entity_poly.pdbx_strand_id
1 'polypeptide(L)'
;MTSGRPPGAAADDLEELFGRYRDTGDRSARNEIVERHRALADGVARRFSARGLDVDDLRQTALLAMVRAVDRFDPDQGASFATFAGRTMEGELKRALRDRSWTVRPPRAAQERYLALRRSEEELTHRLGRAPTIPELAEALDASVDEVLEAVEAAGA
;
A
#
# COMPACT_ATOMS: atom_id res chain seq x y z
N MET A 1 16.03 -32.78 -7.08
CA MET A 1 17.03 -31.93 -7.77
C MET A 1 16.34 -30.63 -8.19
N THR A 2 16.39 -29.62 -7.35
CA THR A 2 15.86 -28.29 -7.66
C THR A 2 16.93 -27.56 -8.50
N SER A 3 16.70 -27.53 -9.82
CA SER A 3 17.52 -26.71 -10.72
C SER A 3 17.26 -25.22 -10.40
N GLY A 4 18.15 -24.66 -9.59
CA GLY A 4 18.22 -23.23 -9.38
C GLY A 4 18.60 -22.54 -10.69
N ARG A 5 17.62 -21.93 -11.34
CA ARG A 5 17.83 -21.07 -12.51
C ARG A 5 18.69 -19.86 -12.07
N PRO A 6 19.76 -19.51 -12.79
CA PRO A 6 20.61 -18.39 -12.40
C PRO A 6 19.82 -17.07 -12.40
N PRO A 7 20.12 -16.14 -11.47
CA PRO A 7 19.35 -14.89 -11.28
C PRO A 7 19.31 -13.97 -12.53
N GLY A 8 20.27 -14.07 -13.44
CA GLY A 8 20.27 -13.33 -14.70
C GLY A 8 19.20 -13.79 -15.68
N ALA A 9 18.94 -15.09 -15.78
CA ALA A 9 17.96 -15.65 -16.71
C ALA A 9 16.51 -15.27 -16.38
N ALA A 10 16.21 -14.90 -15.14
CA ALA A 10 14.86 -14.44 -14.75
C ALA A 10 14.61 -12.97 -15.12
N ALA A 11 15.65 -12.15 -15.14
CA ALA A 11 15.55 -10.75 -15.56
C ALA A 11 15.40 -10.63 -17.08
N ASP A 12 16.20 -11.38 -17.83
CA ASP A 12 16.14 -11.43 -19.31
C ASP A 12 14.75 -11.91 -19.78
N ASP A 13 14.18 -12.88 -19.07
CA ASP A 13 12.85 -13.45 -19.33
C ASP A 13 11.71 -12.44 -19.05
N LEU A 14 11.87 -11.60 -18.02
CA LEU A 14 10.91 -10.55 -17.70
C LEU A 14 10.96 -9.42 -18.75
N GLU A 15 12.14 -9.04 -19.19
CA GLU A 15 12.34 -8.05 -20.23
C GLU A 15 11.73 -8.50 -21.56
N GLU A 16 11.90 -9.78 -21.91
CA GLU A 16 11.26 -10.39 -23.08
C GLU A 16 9.71 -10.35 -22.98
N LEU A 17 9.15 -10.66 -21.82
CA LEU A 17 7.70 -10.57 -21.61
C LEU A 17 7.17 -9.14 -21.76
N PHE A 18 7.87 -8.16 -21.23
CA PHE A 18 7.53 -6.75 -21.43
C PHE A 18 7.63 -6.33 -22.89
N GLY A 19 8.67 -6.78 -23.60
CA GLY A 19 8.85 -6.55 -25.03
C GLY A 19 7.67 -7.11 -25.83
N ARG A 20 7.32 -8.36 -25.63
CA ARG A 20 6.16 -9.01 -26.27
C ARG A 20 4.86 -8.27 -26.03
N TYR A 21 4.59 -7.91 -24.77
CA TYR A 21 3.37 -7.18 -24.42
C TYR A 21 3.32 -5.80 -25.08
N ARG A 22 4.44 -5.07 -25.09
CA ARG A 22 4.55 -3.73 -25.66
C ARG A 22 4.39 -3.71 -27.17
N ASP A 23 5.00 -4.70 -27.85
CA ASP A 23 5.04 -4.75 -29.32
C ASP A 23 3.75 -5.33 -29.92
N THR A 24 3.11 -6.28 -29.26
CA THR A 24 1.98 -7.04 -29.80
C THR A 24 0.68 -6.90 -29.02
N GLY A 25 0.71 -6.31 -27.81
CA GLY A 25 -0.44 -6.29 -26.90
C GLY A 25 -0.80 -7.67 -26.34
N ASP A 26 0.16 -8.62 -26.32
CA ASP A 26 -0.05 -9.99 -25.87
C ASP A 26 -0.47 -10.06 -24.41
N ARG A 27 -1.76 -10.26 -24.19
CA ARG A 27 -2.34 -10.37 -22.83
C ARG A 27 -1.77 -11.54 -22.04
N SER A 28 -1.33 -12.62 -22.72
CA SER A 28 -0.69 -13.75 -22.06
C SER A 28 0.64 -13.34 -21.41
N ALA A 29 1.45 -12.56 -22.12
CA ALA A 29 2.67 -12.01 -21.56
C ALA A 29 2.40 -11.08 -20.35
N ARG A 30 1.40 -10.19 -20.45
CA ARG A 30 0.96 -9.35 -19.32
C ARG A 30 0.54 -10.19 -18.11
N ASN A 31 -0.30 -11.19 -18.34
CA ASN A 31 -0.79 -12.06 -17.26
C ASN A 31 0.35 -12.83 -16.60
N GLU A 32 1.34 -13.26 -17.36
CA GLU A 32 2.53 -13.91 -16.83
C GLU A 32 3.36 -12.98 -15.94
N ILE A 33 3.54 -11.73 -16.35
CA ILE A 33 4.22 -10.71 -15.53
C ILE A 33 3.49 -10.55 -14.19
N VAL A 34 2.16 -10.44 -14.21
CA VAL A 34 1.32 -10.31 -13.00
C VAL A 34 1.44 -11.55 -12.12
N GLU A 35 1.35 -12.75 -12.66
CA GLU A 35 1.47 -13.99 -11.90
C GLU A 35 2.84 -14.14 -11.21
N ARG A 36 3.92 -13.77 -11.89
CA ARG A 36 5.27 -13.78 -11.30
C ARG A 36 5.42 -12.83 -10.10
N HIS A 37 4.61 -11.78 -10.05
CA HIS A 37 4.64 -10.77 -8.98
C HIS A 37 3.45 -10.88 -8.02
N ARG A 38 2.68 -11.96 -8.09
CA ARG A 38 1.49 -12.15 -7.24
C ARG A 38 1.80 -12.10 -5.75
N ALA A 39 2.91 -12.69 -5.32
CA ALA A 39 3.36 -12.63 -3.93
C ALA A 39 3.60 -11.20 -3.44
N LEU A 40 4.02 -10.29 -4.32
CA LEU A 40 4.17 -8.88 -4.00
C LEU A 40 2.80 -8.23 -3.73
N ALA A 41 1.79 -8.50 -4.56
CA ALA A 41 0.43 -8.01 -4.35
C ALA A 41 -0.17 -8.56 -3.03
N ASP A 42 0.04 -9.83 -2.74
CA ASP A 42 -0.40 -10.44 -1.48
C ASP A 42 0.27 -9.78 -0.26
N GLY A 43 1.56 -9.51 -0.33
CA GLY A 43 2.31 -8.82 0.72
C GLY A 43 1.82 -7.38 0.96
N VAL A 44 1.56 -6.63 -0.09
CA VAL A 44 1.00 -5.28 0.01
C VAL A 44 -0.41 -5.33 0.60
N ALA A 45 -1.28 -6.21 0.12
CA ALA A 45 -2.64 -6.37 0.65
C ALA A 45 -2.66 -6.70 2.14
N ARG A 46 -1.79 -7.59 2.62
CA ARG A 46 -1.68 -7.95 4.04
C ARG A 46 -1.27 -6.77 4.92
N ARG A 47 -0.36 -5.92 4.45
CA ARG A 47 0.04 -4.71 5.21
C ARG A 47 -1.13 -3.76 5.45
N PHE A 48 -2.09 -3.70 4.53
CA PHE A 48 -3.28 -2.86 4.64
C PHE A 48 -4.46 -3.54 5.33
N SER A 49 -4.47 -4.87 5.46
CA SER A 49 -5.57 -5.62 6.08
C SER A 49 -5.77 -5.33 7.57
N ALA A 50 -4.71 -4.92 8.27
CA ALA A 50 -4.75 -4.51 9.67
C ALA A 50 -5.67 -3.29 9.93
N ARG A 51 -6.18 -2.65 8.90
CA ARG A 51 -7.04 -1.46 8.96
C ARG A 51 -8.54 -1.79 8.81
N GLY A 52 -8.94 -3.05 9.03
CA GLY A 52 -10.35 -3.48 9.08
C GLY A 52 -11.02 -3.72 7.73
N LEU A 53 -10.26 -3.73 6.64
CA LEU A 53 -10.75 -4.10 5.32
C LEU A 53 -10.53 -5.59 5.03
N ASP A 54 -11.44 -6.16 4.26
CA ASP A 54 -11.31 -7.54 3.78
C ASP A 54 -10.03 -7.69 2.94
N VAL A 55 -9.16 -8.63 3.33
CA VAL A 55 -7.89 -8.91 2.65
C VAL A 55 -8.10 -9.34 1.19
N ASP A 56 -9.19 -10.02 0.87
CA ASP A 56 -9.50 -10.44 -0.50
C ASP A 56 -9.84 -9.25 -1.39
N ASP A 57 -10.60 -8.27 -0.88
CA ASP A 57 -10.88 -7.02 -1.58
C ASP A 57 -9.61 -6.20 -1.81
N LEU A 58 -8.73 -6.13 -0.81
CA LEU A 58 -7.44 -5.45 -0.91
C LEU A 58 -6.52 -6.14 -1.93
N ARG A 59 -6.53 -7.48 -1.94
CA ARG A 59 -5.77 -8.27 -2.92
C ARG A 59 -6.23 -8.02 -4.34
N GLN A 60 -7.55 -7.98 -4.59
CA GLN A 60 -8.11 -7.65 -5.90
C GLN A 60 -7.72 -6.24 -6.34
N THR A 61 -7.81 -5.26 -5.45
CA THR A 61 -7.39 -3.88 -5.73
C THR A 61 -5.89 -3.82 -6.06
N ALA A 62 -5.06 -4.52 -5.31
CA ALA A 62 -3.62 -4.60 -5.58
C ALA A 62 -3.31 -5.25 -6.93
N LEU A 63 -3.99 -6.35 -7.28
CA LEU A 63 -3.81 -7.01 -8.58
C LEU A 63 -4.23 -6.13 -9.75
N LEU A 64 -5.34 -5.40 -9.64
CA LEU A 64 -5.77 -4.44 -10.66
C LEU A 64 -4.76 -3.28 -10.82
N ALA A 65 -4.22 -2.80 -9.70
CA ALA A 65 -3.16 -1.78 -9.71
C ALA A 65 -1.89 -2.31 -10.37
N MET A 66 -1.54 -3.58 -10.14
CA MET A 66 -0.39 -4.22 -10.79
C MET A 66 -0.57 -4.34 -12.30
N VAL A 67 -1.77 -4.71 -12.79
CA VAL A 67 -2.08 -4.72 -14.22
C VAL A 67 -1.86 -3.33 -14.84
N ARG A 68 -2.33 -2.27 -14.18
CA ARG A 68 -2.07 -0.89 -14.61
C ARG A 68 -0.59 -0.53 -14.56
N ALA A 69 0.15 -1.05 -13.59
CA ALA A 69 1.59 -0.86 -13.50
C ALA A 69 2.32 -1.49 -14.69
N VAL A 70 1.90 -2.67 -15.17
CA VAL A 70 2.45 -3.28 -16.38
C VAL A 70 2.26 -2.36 -17.59
N ASP A 71 1.08 -1.74 -17.72
CA ASP A 71 0.79 -0.84 -18.84
C ASP A 71 1.63 0.45 -18.83
N ARG A 72 2.03 0.91 -17.65
CA ARG A 72 2.73 2.20 -17.46
C ARG A 72 4.22 2.07 -17.20
N PHE A 73 4.70 0.87 -16.95
CA PHE A 73 6.10 0.65 -16.61
C PHE A 73 7.03 1.00 -17.76
N ASP A 74 8.02 1.82 -17.45
CA ASP A 74 9.10 2.18 -18.34
C ASP A 74 10.44 1.74 -17.71
N PRO A 75 11.12 0.72 -18.29
CA PRO A 75 12.38 0.24 -17.77
C PRO A 75 13.50 1.28 -17.80
N ASP A 76 13.37 2.32 -18.64
CA ASP A 76 14.39 3.38 -18.80
C ASP A 76 14.36 4.40 -17.64
N GLN A 77 13.34 4.35 -16.77
CA GLN A 77 13.22 5.21 -15.58
C GLN A 77 14.06 4.77 -14.38
N GLY A 78 14.84 3.70 -14.50
CA GLY A 78 15.83 3.26 -13.51
C GLY A 78 15.30 2.44 -12.33
N ALA A 79 13.98 2.35 -12.12
CA ALA A 79 13.38 1.50 -11.09
C ALA A 79 13.08 0.09 -11.65
N SER A 80 13.17 -0.94 -10.79
CA SER A 80 12.68 -2.28 -11.13
C SER A 80 11.15 -2.28 -11.23
N PHE A 81 10.60 -3.22 -11.99
CA PHE A 81 9.14 -3.38 -12.04
C PHE A 81 8.53 -3.65 -10.67
N ALA A 82 9.15 -4.48 -9.85
CA ALA A 82 8.67 -4.76 -8.50
C ALA A 82 8.56 -3.48 -7.64
N THR A 83 9.54 -2.60 -7.71
CA THR A 83 9.51 -1.30 -7.01
C THR A 83 8.41 -0.39 -7.55
N PHE A 84 8.30 -0.28 -8.86
CA PHE A 84 7.26 0.54 -9.50
C PHE A 84 5.85 0.01 -9.21
N ALA A 85 5.63 -1.29 -9.35
CA ALA A 85 4.36 -1.95 -9.05
C ALA A 85 3.99 -1.83 -7.57
N GLY A 86 4.95 -1.98 -6.65
CA GLY A 86 4.75 -1.81 -5.22
C GLY A 86 4.22 -0.41 -4.88
N ARG A 87 4.85 0.63 -5.40
CA ARG A 87 4.41 2.03 -5.22
C ARG A 87 3.03 2.28 -5.81
N THR A 88 2.75 1.73 -6.98
CA THR A 88 1.45 1.85 -7.66
C THR A 88 0.36 1.18 -6.83
N MET A 89 0.60 -0.03 -6.35
CA MET A 89 -0.34 -0.76 -5.49
C MET A 89 -0.61 -0.04 -4.17
N GLU A 90 0.41 0.44 -3.50
CA GLU A 90 0.26 1.22 -2.26
C GLU A 90 -0.55 2.49 -2.46
N GLY A 91 -0.32 3.21 -3.55
CA GLY A 91 -1.08 4.41 -3.91
C GLY A 91 -2.56 4.11 -4.13
N GLU A 92 -2.88 3.05 -4.88
CA GLU A 92 -4.27 2.65 -5.15
C GLU A 92 -4.97 2.12 -3.90
N LEU A 93 -4.27 1.38 -3.03
CA LEU A 93 -4.84 0.91 -1.76
C LEU A 93 -5.11 2.07 -0.80
N LYS A 94 -4.21 3.02 -0.69
CA LYS A 94 -4.44 4.25 0.10
C LYS A 94 -5.65 5.04 -0.40
N ARG A 95 -5.80 5.13 -1.72
CA ARG A 95 -6.94 5.78 -2.36
C ARG A 95 -8.24 5.04 -2.08
N ALA A 96 -8.25 3.70 -2.24
CA ALA A 96 -9.41 2.86 -1.96
C ALA A 96 -9.84 2.94 -0.49
N LEU A 97 -8.88 2.98 0.44
CA LEU A 97 -9.12 3.20 1.87
C LEU A 97 -9.78 4.55 2.13
N ARG A 98 -9.27 5.60 1.51
CA ARG A 98 -9.82 6.95 1.62
C ARG A 98 -11.24 7.02 1.09
N ASP A 99 -11.50 6.48 -0.11
CA ASP A 99 -12.80 6.51 -0.75
C ASP A 99 -13.86 5.71 0.04
N ARG A 100 -13.47 4.62 0.70
CA ARG A 100 -14.35 3.83 1.58
C ARG A 100 -14.63 4.51 2.91
N SER A 101 -13.67 5.23 3.48
CA SER A 101 -13.88 6.00 4.72
C SER A 101 -14.83 7.18 4.51
N TRP A 102 -14.98 7.65 3.27
CA TRP A 102 -15.91 8.71 2.91
C TRP A 102 -17.36 8.24 2.73
N THR A 103 -17.60 6.94 2.61
CA THR A 103 -18.96 6.37 2.49
C THR A 103 -19.70 6.40 3.83
N VAL A 104 -18.97 6.46 4.95
CA VAL A 104 -19.52 6.73 6.29
C VAL A 104 -18.90 8.04 6.75
N ARG A 105 -19.62 9.15 6.62
CA ARG A 105 -19.17 10.45 7.16
C ARG A 105 -18.98 10.28 8.67
N PRO A 106 -17.74 10.35 9.18
CA PRO A 106 -17.52 10.12 10.60
C PRO A 106 -18.30 11.17 11.40
N PRO A 107 -18.87 10.80 12.55
CA PRO A 107 -19.52 11.76 13.43
C PRO A 107 -18.58 12.95 13.70
N ARG A 108 -19.14 14.15 13.85
CA ARG A 108 -18.35 15.38 14.10
C ARG A 108 -17.33 15.21 15.23
N ALA A 109 -17.69 14.46 16.26
CA ALA A 109 -16.81 14.13 17.37
C ALA A 109 -15.58 13.30 16.97
N ALA A 110 -15.70 12.40 16.01
CA ALA A 110 -14.57 11.62 15.49
C ALA A 110 -13.61 12.48 14.65
N GLN A 111 -14.14 13.43 13.89
CA GLN A 111 -13.32 14.41 13.14
C GLN A 111 -12.54 15.32 14.09
N GLU A 112 -13.17 15.79 15.15
CA GLU A 112 -12.51 16.64 16.16
C GLU A 112 -11.40 15.89 16.91
N ARG A 113 -11.64 14.63 17.25
CA ARG A 113 -10.62 13.75 17.86
C ARG A 113 -9.45 13.51 16.92
N TYR A 114 -9.73 13.26 15.66
CA TYR A 114 -8.69 13.11 14.64
C TYR A 114 -7.81 14.34 14.51
N LEU A 115 -8.42 15.52 14.41
CA LEU A 115 -7.68 16.79 14.31
C LEU A 115 -6.85 17.06 15.57
N ALA A 116 -7.39 16.75 16.75
CA ALA A 116 -6.65 16.88 18.01
C ALA A 116 -5.46 15.90 18.06
N LEU A 117 -5.66 14.65 17.62
CA LEU A 117 -4.60 13.65 17.52
C LEU A 117 -3.46 14.12 16.59
N ARG A 118 -3.79 14.62 15.40
CA ARG A 118 -2.80 15.11 14.44
C ARG A 118 -1.99 16.28 14.98
N ARG A 119 -2.64 17.24 15.65
CA ARG A 119 -1.95 18.38 16.27
C ARG A 119 -1.01 17.91 17.37
N SER A 120 -1.45 17.03 18.25
CA SER A 120 -0.61 16.49 19.32
C SER A 120 0.56 15.67 18.79
N GLU A 121 0.36 14.91 17.72
CA GLU A 121 1.43 14.17 17.05
C GLU A 121 2.50 15.11 16.47
N GLU A 122 2.09 16.19 15.79
CA GLU A 122 3.00 17.18 15.24
C GLU A 122 3.79 17.94 16.32
N GLU A 123 3.11 18.39 17.38
CA GLU A 123 3.72 19.08 18.50
C GLU A 123 4.71 18.20 19.27
N LEU A 124 4.33 16.94 19.54
CA LEU A 124 5.20 15.99 20.22
C LEU A 124 6.38 15.59 19.35
N THR A 125 6.18 15.38 18.06
CA THR A 125 7.26 15.09 17.12
C THR A 125 8.28 16.23 17.08
N HIS A 126 7.81 17.45 17.04
CA HIS A 126 8.69 18.63 17.08
C HIS A 126 9.46 18.72 18.39
N ARG A 127 8.79 18.47 19.54
CA ARG A 127 9.41 18.56 20.86
C ARG A 127 10.38 17.43 21.16
N LEU A 128 10.05 16.20 20.74
CA LEU A 128 10.82 14.98 21.02
C LEU A 128 11.92 14.70 19.98
N GLY A 129 11.82 15.29 18.81
CA GLY A 129 12.70 14.97 17.67
C GLY A 129 12.50 13.57 17.08
N ARG A 130 11.42 12.89 17.46
CA ARG A 130 11.00 11.55 16.99
C ARG A 130 9.48 11.44 17.03
N ALA A 131 8.93 10.42 16.35
CA ALA A 131 7.52 10.12 16.46
C ALA A 131 7.13 9.76 17.91
N PRO A 132 6.01 10.29 18.43
CA PRO A 132 5.51 9.95 19.76
C PRO A 132 4.96 8.53 19.81
N THR A 133 5.04 7.92 20.97
CA THR A 133 4.39 6.63 21.25
C THR A 133 2.92 6.83 21.56
N ILE A 134 2.12 5.76 21.50
CA ILE A 134 0.70 5.81 21.85
C ILE A 134 0.46 6.28 23.30
N PRO A 135 1.22 5.82 24.32
CA PRO A 135 1.09 6.37 25.67
C PRO A 135 1.41 7.88 25.76
N GLU A 136 2.39 8.38 25.04
CA GLU A 136 2.72 9.80 25.02
C GLU A 136 1.60 10.65 24.37
N LEU A 137 0.97 10.12 23.32
CA LEU A 137 -0.22 10.73 22.72
C LEU A 137 -1.43 10.70 23.66
N ALA A 138 -1.64 9.60 24.36
CA ALA A 138 -2.70 9.46 25.34
C ALA A 138 -2.58 10.49 26.49
N GLU A 139 -1.37 10.66 27.02
CA GLU A 139 -1.07 11.68 28.03
C GLU A 139 -1.31 13.10 27.52
N ALA A 140 -0.84 13.42 26.31
CA ALA A 140 -1.01 14.73 25.71
C ALA A 140 -2.46 15.10 25.39
N LEU A 141 -3.29 14.11 25.11
CA LEU A 141 -4.72 14.27 24.78
C LEU A 141 -5.65 14.12 26.00
N ASP A 142 -5.09 13.83 27.17
CA ASP A 142 -5.88 13.47 28.38
C ASP A 142 -6.90 12.37 28.07
N ALA A 143 -6.47 11.35 27.34
CA ALA A 143 -7.27 10.24 26.84
C ALA A 143 -6.67 8.90 27.28
N SER A 144 -7.47 7.85 27.25
CA SER A 144 -6.97 6.49 27.44
C SER A 144 -6.20 6.00 26.20
N VAL A 145 -5.34 5.01 26.40
CA VAL A 145 -4.62 4.36 25.30
C VAL A 145 -5.60 3.77 24.27
N ASP A 146 -6.72 3.18 24.73
CA ASP A 146 -7.74 2.61 23.86
C ASP A 146 -8.43 3.67 23.01
N GLU A 147 -8.77 4.83 23.58
CA GLU A 147 -9.33 5.96 22.82
C GLU A 147 -8.36 6.53 21.78
N VAL A 148 -7.06 6.55 22.08
CA VAL A 148 -6.04 6.97 21.11
C VAL A 148 -5.91 5.94 19.99
N LEU A 149 -5.92 4.65 20.31
CA LEU A 149 -5.88 3.59 19.30
C LEU A 149 -7.10 3.64 18.37
N GLU A 150 -8.31 3.81 18.93
CA GLU A 150 -9.53 4.01 18.13
C GLU A 150 -9.43 5.25 17.22
N ALA A 151 -8.88 6.34 17.72
CA ALA A 151 -8.70 7.56 16.93
C ALA A 151 -7.65 7.36 15.81
N VAL A 152 -6.56 6.64 16.08
CA VAL A 152 -5.54 6.29 15.08
C VAL A 152 -6.13 5.36 14.02
N GLU A 153 -6.91 4.36 14.42
CA GLU A 153 -7.59 3.46 13.49
C GLU A 153 -8.60 4.20 12.62
N ALA A 154 -9.40 5.08 13.21
CA ALA A 154 -10.35 5.94 12.48
C ALA A 154 -9.65 6.91 11.52
N ALA A 155 -8.45 7.36 11.87
CA ALA A 155 -7.61 8.25 11.06
C ALA A 155 -6.90 7.52 9.91
N GLY A 156 -6.63 6.24 10.09
CA GLY A 156 -6.00 5.37 9.09
C GLY A 156 -7.01 4.71 8.14
N ALA A 157 -8.31 4.84 8.45
CA ALA A 157 -9.39 4.35 7.61
C ALA A 157 -9.78 5.42 6.51
#